data_6da93bd1879e805c1597d17915085046
#
_entry.id   6da93bd1879e805c1597d17915085046
#
_cell.length_a   1.000
_cell.length_b   1.000
_cell.length_c   1.000
_cell.angle_alpha   90.00
_cell.angle_beta   90.00
_cell.angle_gamma   90.00
#
_symmetry.space_group_name_H-M   'P 1'
#
loop_
_entity.id
_entity.type
_entity.pdbx_description
1 polymer ?
#
loop_
_entity_poly.entity_id
_entity_poly.type
_entity_poly.pdbx_seq_one_letter_code
_entity_poly.pdbx_strand_id
1 'polypeptide(L)'
;MNKEKYISVEEAAKKWGKTARNVRLRCQKGHVPGATIEGRCWLIPADAVDPGQSTRRKVRAKSIWDVLKAEKRSGTKNGIYHRLQIDFAYNSNHMEGSRLTHEQTRWIFETKTIGSLGEDTPVDDVVETANHFRCLDIVIETAGAALTESYIKRLHAQLKSGTSDSRKAWFAVGEYKRLDNVVGERETCPASEVPRRMAALVREYAASGKTLEDIIDFHVKFEAIHPFQDGNGRVGRLLMLKECLKNGIMPFVIAEGLRKFYYLGLDEWRQNRRARLMDVCLTGQDVFKTTTANLLSKAANNTKYADDISRRDAETPRGVFDRINKINRIAGNGSCLNLVNHVNPV
;
A
#
# COMPACT_ATOMS: atom_id res chain seq x y z
N MET A 1 34.51 41.11 32.33
CA MET A 1 33.94 40.06 31.45
C MET A 1 33.59 40.68 30.08
N ASN A 2 34.00 40.04 29.00
CA ASN A 2 33.90 40.59 27.64
C ASN A 2 32.42 40.63 27.19
N LYS A 3 31.81 41.83 27.21
CA LYS A 3 30.41 42.06 26.82
C LYS A 3 30.09 41.67 25.37
N GLU A 4 31.10 41.43 24.54
CA GLU A 4 30.93 41.05 23.13
C GLU A 4 30.55 39.59 22.91
N LYS A 5 30.61 38.73 23.93
CA LYS A 5 30.28 37.29 23.82
C LYS A 5 28.86 36.91 24.21
N TYR A 6 28.10 37.80 24.82
CA TYR A 6 26.76 37.53 25.32
C TYR A 6 25.77 38.64 24.94
N ILE A 7 24.53 38.23 24.68
CA ILE A 7 23.39 39.11 24.37
C ILE A 7 22.30 38.95 25.43
N SER A 8 21.45 39.94 25.56
CA SER A 8 20.29 39.92 26.45
C SER A 8 19.17 39.04 25.91
N VAL A 9 18.19 38.72 26.79
CA VAL A 9 16.99 38.01 26.39
C VAL A 9 16.20 38.77 25.32
N GLU A 10 16.17 40.09 25.41
CA GLU A 10 15.46 40.98 24.48
C GLU A 10 16.13 40.95 23.09
N GLU A 11 17.46 41.03 23.06
CA GLU A 11 18.23 40.90 21.80
C GLU A 11 18.12 39.54 21.18
N ALA A 12 18.17 38.43 21.97
CA ALA A 12 17.96 37.10 21.50
C ALA A 12 16.52 36.91 20.99
N ALA A 13 15.51 37.48 21.66
CA ALA A 13 14.14 37.46 21.24
C ALA A 13 13.95 38.13 19.87
N LYS A 14 14.58 39.29 19.67
CA LYS A 14 14.58 40.00 18.38
C LYS A 14 15.27 39.18 17.29
N LYS A 15 16.45 38.63 17.60
CA LYS A 15 17.26 37.80 16.69
C LYS A 15 16.54 36.54 16.25
N TRP A 16 15.76 35.93 17.16
CA TRP A 16 15.06 34.64 16.90
C TRP A 16 13.60 34.80 16.48
N GLY A 17 13.07 36.04 16.41
CA GLY A 17 11.66 36.30 16.09
C GLY A 17 10.71 35.71 17.14
N LYS A 18 11.07 35.74 18.43
CA LYS A 18 10.34 35.22 19.58
C LYS A 18 10.00 36.30 20.58
N THR A 19 9.12 35.97 21.53
CA THR A 19 8.90 36.86 22.69
C THR A 19 9.99 36.65 23.76
N ALA A 20 10.35 37.71 24.50
CA ALA A 20 11.30 37.63 25.61
C ALA A 20 10.88 36.56 26.65
N ARG A 21 9.59 36.41 26.92
CA ARG A 21 9.03 35.37 27.81
C ARG A 21 9.39 33.97 27.30
N ASN A 22 9.27 33.72 25.99
CA ASN A 22 9.60 32.43 25.40
C ASN A 22 11.10 32.12 25.51
N VAL A 23 11.96 33.11 25.26
CA VAL A 23 13.42 32.95 25.40
C VAL A 23 13.80 32.64 26.86
N ARG A 24 13.26 33.38 27.85
CA ARG A 24 13.50 33.10 29.28
C ARG A 24 13.09 31.69 29.68
N LEU A 25 11.93 31.24 29.22
CA LEU A 25 11.46 29.87 29.51
C LEU A 25 12.39 28.80 28.93
N ARG A 26 12.97 29.04 27.76
CA ARG A 26 13.94 28.12 27.13
C ARG A 26 15.27 28.10 27.89
N CYS A 27 15.75 29.25 28.34
CA CYS A 27 16.93 29.32 29.19
C CYS A 27 16.70 28.57 30.52
N GLN A 28 15.54 28.79 31.18
CA GLN A 28 15.18 28.09 32.42
C GLN A 28 15.10 26.57 32.26
N LYS A 29 14.69 26.09 31.09
CA LYS A 29 14.60 24.63 30.75
C LYS A 29 15.97 24.08 30.27
N GLY A 30 17.05 24.86 30.28
CA GLY A 30 18.35 24.41 29.78
C GLY A 30 18.41 24.15 28.28
N HIS A 31 17.45 24.70 27.51
CA HIS A 31 17.39 24.46 26.05
C HIS A 31 18.30 25.39 25.25
N VAL A 32 18.93 26.38 25.89
CA VAL A 32 19.90 27.28 25.27
C VAL A 32 21.29 26.96 25.84
N PRO A 33 22.15 26.23 25.11
CA PRO A 33 23.49 25.88 25.59
C PRO A 33 24.30 27.12 25.88
N GLY A 34 25.01 27.14 27.02
CA GLY A 34 25.85 28.24 27.42
C GLY A 34 25.15 29.49 27.99
N ALA A 35 23.80 29.48 28.07
CA ALA A 35 23.05 30.52 28.75
C ALA A 35 23.33 30.48 30.26
N THR A 36 23.65 31.63 30.87
CA THR A 36 23.95 31.78 32.29
C THR A 36 23.13 32.91 32.90
N ILE A 37 23.02 32.93 34.23
CA ILE A 37 22.34 34.01 34.95
C ILE A 37 23.42 34.87 35.65
N GLU A 38 23.35 36.17 35.41
CA GLU A 38 24.14 37.15 36.14
C GLU A 38 23.19 38.16 36.82
N GLY A 39 23.15 38.14 38.13
CA GLY A 39 22.17 38.90 38.89
C GLY A 39 20.73 38.36 38.64
N ARG A 40 19.88 39.19 38.06
CA ARG A 40 18.49 38.84 37.68
C ARG A 40 18.29 38.66 36.17
N CYS A 41 19.39 38.71 35.40
CA CYS A 41 19.31 38.69 33.92
C CYS A 41 19.94 37.41 33.37
N TRP A 42 19.30 36.86 32.35
CA TRP A 42 19.87 35.80 31.52
C TRP A 42 20.86 36.41 30.53
N LEU A 43 22.05 35.85 30.47
CA LEU A 43 23.05 36.10 29.45
C LEU A 43 23.08 34.92 28.48
N ILE A 44 22.90 35.19 27.20
CA ILE A 44 22.79 34.20 26.13
C ILE A 44 24.04 34.39 25.25
N PRO A 45 24.78 33.32 24.91
CA PRO A 45 25.90 33.43 23.97
C PRO A 45 25.46 34.13 22.68
N ALA A 46 26.25 35.09 22.18
CA ALA A 46 25.90 35.87 20.99
C ALA A 46 25.75 34.99 19.71
N ASP A 47 26.44 33.85 19.69
CA ASP A 47 26.39 32.83 18.63
C ASP A 47 25.30 31.79 18.85
N ALA A 48 24.55 31.84 19.96
CA ALA A 48 23.46 30.89 20.21
C ALA A 48 22.39 30.97 19.12
N VAL A 49 21.95 29.82 18.69
CA VAL A 49 20.86 29.64 17.72
C VAL A 49 19.53 29.37 18.45
N ASP A 50 18.41 29.78 17.87
CA ASP A 50 17.09 29.47 18.40
C ASP A 50 16.93 27.95 18.61
N PRO A 51 16.80 27.45 19.85
CA PRO A 51 16.61 26.01 20.09
C PRO A 51 15.31 25.45 19.47
N GLY A 52 14.41 26.33 19.00
CA GLY A 52 13.25 25.94 18.21
C GLY A 52 13.52 25.85 16.70
N GLN A 53 14.67 26.38 16.25
CA GLN A 53 15.24 26.13 14.92
C GLN A 53 16.28 25.00 14.94
N SER A 54 16.43 24.31 16.08
CA SER A 54 17.16 23.05 16.06
C SER A 54 16.66 22.32 14.81
N THR A 55 17.57 22.08 13.90
CA THR A 55 17.47 21.18 12.77
C THR A 55 17.27 19.74 13.29
N ARG A 56 16.24 19.51 14.10
CA ARG A 56 15.57 18.24 14.09
C ARG A 56 15.06 18.15 12.65
N ARG A 57 15.91 17.66 11.77
CA ARG A 57 15.44 16.95 10.57
C ARG A 57 14.23 16.18 11.08
N LYS A 58 13.00 16.66 10.80
CA LYS A 58 11.78 15.92 11.10
C LYS A 58 12.07 14.59 10.46
N VAL A 59 12.41 13.59 11.27
CA VAL A 59 12.64 12.24 10.76
C VAL A 59 11.27 11.89 10.23
N ARG A 60 11.12 11.98 8.91
CA ARG A 60 9.87 11.73 8.22
C ARG A 60 9.50 10.29 8.57
N ALA A 61 8.33 10.09 9.17
CA ALA A 61 7.84 8.74 9.45
C ALA A 61 8.02 7.91 8.17
N LYS A 62 8.62 6.73 8.30
CA LYS A 62 8.83 5.86 7.13
C LYS A 62 7.47 5.51 6.57
N SER A 63 7.28 5.74 5.29
CA SER A 63 6.08 5.28 4.61
C SER A 63 6.02 3.74 4.64
N ILE A 64 4.83 3.16 4.50
CA ILE A 64 4.68 1.70 4.32
C ILE A 64 5.60 1.21 3.19
N TRP A 65 5.71 1.97 2.11
CA TRP A 65 6.61 1.65 1.00
C TRP A 65 8.07 1.58 1.44
N ASP A 66 8.56 2.50 2.29
CA ASP A 66 9.93 2.45 2.80
C ASP A 66 10.16 1.23 3.70
N VAL A 67 9.17 0.85 4.50
CA VAL A 67 9.21 -0.36 5.33
C VAL A 67 9.30 -1.61 4.45
N LEU A 68 8.44 -1.75 3.45
CA LEU A 68 8.45 -2.87 2.51
C LEU A 68 9.81 -3.03 1.81
N LYS A 69 10.40 -1.94 1.32
CA LYS A 69 11.74 -1.95 0.71
C LYS A 69 12.83 -2.36 1.69
N ALA A 70 12.76 -1.87 2.93
CA ALA A 70 13.74 -2.19 3.95
C ALA A 70 13.67 -3.67 4.35
N GLU A 71 12.45 -4.19 4.60
CA GLU A 71 12.25 -5.60 4.96
C GLU A 71 12.63 -6.56 3.83
N LYS A 72 12.32 -6.21 2.56
CA LYS A 72 12.77 -6.97 1.40
C LYS A 72 14.29 -7.07 1.35
N ARG A 73 15.01 -5.96 1.52
CA ARG A 73 16.49 -5.92 1.48
C ARG A 73 17.13 -6.70 2.62
N SER A 74 16.54 -6.65 3.82
CA SER A 74 17.06 -7.34 4.99
C SER A 74 16.65 -8.81 5.08
N GLY A 75 15.73 -9.28 4.21
CA GLY A 75 15.18 -10.64 4.30
C GLY A 75 14.38 -10.88 5.59
N THR A 76 13.76 -9.83 6.15
CA THR A 76 12.99 -9.93 7.40
C THR A 76 11.87 -10.95 7.27
N LYS A 77 11.93 -12.01 8.09
CA LYS A 77 10.87 -13.02 8.16
C LYS A 77 9.69 -12.50 9.00
N ASN A 78 8.49 -12.90 8.64
CA ASN A 78 7.23 -12.54 9.32
C ASN A 78 6.98 -11.02 9.45
N GLY A 79 7.63 -10.20 8.60
CA GLY A 79 7.40 -8.77 8.48
C GLY A 79 6.20 -8.44 7.58
N ILE A 80 6.00 -7.14 7.35
CA ILE A 80 4.91 -6.64 6.49
C ILE A 80 5.12 -7.08 5.04
N TYR A 81 6.36 -7.01 4.55
CA TYR A 81 6.71 -7.48 3.21
C TYR A 81 6.38 -8.98 3.04
N HIS A 82 6.81 -9.80 3.98
CA HIS A 82 6.58 -11.24 3.94
C HIS A 82 5.08 -11.59 3.90
N ARG A 83 4.28 -10.94 4.75
CA ARG A 83 2.82 -11.13 4.78
C ARG A 83 2.16 -10.63 3.50
N LEU A 84 2.53 -9.43 3.04
CA LEU A 84 1.96 -8.85 1.82
C LEU A 84 2.21 -9.76 0.62
N GLN A 85 3.40 -10.33 0.49
CA GLN A 85 3.72 -11.27 -0.59
C GLN A 85 2.75 -12.46 -0.60
N ILE A 86 2.57 -13.12 0.54
CA ILE A 86 1.75 -14.33 0.64
C ILE A 86 0.27 -13.98 0.48
N ASP A 87 -0.24 -13.02 1.26
CA ASP A 87 -1.66 -12.71 1.29
C ASP A 87 -2.16 -12.11 -0.03
N PHE A 88 -1.34 -11.25 -0.64
CA PHE A 88 -1.71 -10.63 -1.92
C PHE A 88 -1.71 -11.67 -3.05
N ALA A 89 -0.65 -12.49 -3.15
CA ALA A 89 -0.57 -13.50 -4.19
C ALA A 89 -1.68 -14.54 -4.04
N TYR A 90 -1.91 -15.06 -2.81
CA TYR A 90 -2.98 -16.01 -2.54
C TYR A 90 -4.34 -15.45 -2.97
N ASN A 91 -4.76 -14.34 -2.36
CA ASN A 91 -6.10 -13.80 -2.60
C ASN A 91 -6.29 -13.41 -4.07
N SER A 92 -5.30 -12.75 -4.68
CA SER A 92 -5.40 -12.30 -6.06
C SER A 92 -5.46 -13.44 -7.08
N ASN A 93 -4.70 -14.53 -6.88
CA ASN A 93 -4.76 -15.70 -7.75
C ASN A 93 -6.03 -16.53 -7.50
N HIS A 94 -6.44 -16.66 -6.24
CA HIS A 94 -7.65 -17.42 -5.89
C HIS A 94 -8.93 -16.78 -6.45
N MET A 95 -8.95 -15.45 -6.54
CA MET A 95 -10.03 -14.72 -7.24
C MET A 95 -10.15 -15.10 -8.73
N GLU A 96 -9.04 -15.47 -9.35
CA GLU A 96 -8.98 -15.91 -10.76
C GLU A 96 -9.09 -17.44 -10.93
N GLY A 97 -9.33 -18.17 -9.84
CA GLY A 97 -9.61 -19.60 -9.88
C GLY A 97 -8.42 -20.50 -9.55
N SER A 98 -7.30 -19.98 -9.09
CA SER A 98 -6.19 -20.80 -8.59
C SER A 98 -6.66 -21.73 -7.46
N ARG A 99 -6.21 -22.98 -7.50
CA ARG A 99 -6.54 -24.03 -6.53
C ARG A 99 -5.53 -24.14 -5.38
N LEU A 100 -4.44 -23.37 -5.40
CA LEU A 100 -3.46 -23.38 -4.34
C LEU A 100 -4.07 -22.84 -3.03
N THR A 101 -3.83 -23.56 -1.94
CA THR A 101 -4.20 -23.08 -0.60
C THR A 101 -3.29 -21.94 -0.16
N HIS A 102 -3.71 -21.18 0.87
CA HIS A 102 -2.88 -20.15 1.47
C HIS A 102 -1.54 -20.72 1.98
N GLU A 103 -1.57 -21.92 2.57
CA GLU A 103 -0.37 -22.59 3.07
C GLU A 103 0.58 -23.02 1.94
N GLN A 104 0.05 -23.59 0.85
CA GLN A 104 0.86 -23.90 -0.33
C GLN A 104 1.48 -22.66 -0.95
N THR A 105 0.72 -21.55 -1.04
CA THR A 105 1.23 -20.24 -1.48
C THR A 105 2.38 -19.77 -0.58
N ARG A 106 2.24 -19.95 0.74
CA ARG A 106 3.29 -19.63 1.72
C ARG A 106 4.53 -20.50 1.49
N TRP A 107 4.40 -21.83 1.31
CA TRP A 107 5.53 -22.70 1.06
C TRP A 107 6.28 -22.34 -0.22
N ILE A 108 5.56 -22.04 -1.30
CA ILE A 108 6.20 -21.59 -2.55
C ILE A 108 7.03 -20.32 -2.28
N PHE A 109 6.53 -19.39 -1.48
CA PHE A 109 7.27 -18.17 -1.14
C PHE A 109 8.47 -18.43 -0.25
N GLU A 110 8.28 -19.14 0.87
CA GLU A 110 9.29 -19.31 1.93
C GLU A 110 10.36 -20.34 1.57
N THR A 111 9.95 -21.48 1.07
CA THR A 111 10.82 -22.66 0.92
C THR A 111 11.12 -23.01 -0.53
N LYS A 112 10.44 -22.39 -1.49
CA LYS A 112 10.49 -22.76 -2.91
C LYS A 112 10.05 -24.21 -3.18
N THR A 113 9.23 -24.74 -2.29
CA THR A 113 8.62 -26.06 -2.40
C THR A 113 7.10 -25.93 -2.47
N ILE A 114 6.41 -26.97 -2.88
CA ILE A 114 4.96 -26.96 -3.05
C ILE A 114 4.28 -27.83 -1.99
N GLY A 115 5.02 -28.73 -1.36
CA GLY A 115 4.45 -29.73 -0.49
C GLY A 115 3.58 -30.74 -1.28
N SER A 116 2.54 -31.25 -0.65
CA SER A 116 1.57 -32.12 -1.33
C SER A 116 0.60 -31.26 -2.14
N LEU A 117 0.54 -31.46 -3.44
CA LEU A 117 -0.51 -30.91 -4.31
C LEU A 117 -1.73 -31.85 -4.26
N GLY A 118 -2.95 -31.26 -4.28
CA GLY A 118 -4.14 -32.03 -4.60
C GLY A 118 -4.06 -32.63 -6.00
N GLU A 119 -4.76 -33.73 -6.24
CA GLU A 119 -4.67 -34.50 -7.50
C GLU A 119 -4.88 -33.65 -8.76
N ASP A 120 -5.65 -32.57 -8.68
CA ASP A 120 -6.04 -31.72 -9.82
C ASP A 120 -5.47 -30.30 -9.78
N THR A 121 -4.36 -30.05 -9.09
CA THR A 121 -3.77 -28.70 -9.05
C THR A 121 -3.04 -28.40 -10.36
N PRO A 122 -3.46 -27.40 -11.16
CA PRO A 122 -2.77 -27.04 -12.39
C PRO A 122 -1.34 -26.57 -12.14
N VAL A 123 -0.41 -26.99 -12.97
CA VAL A 123 1.00 -26.53 -12.88
C VAL A 123 1.08 -25.01 -13.08
N ASP A 124 0.21 -24.45 -13.91
CA ASP A 124 0.16 -23.00 -14.15
C ASP A 124 -0.18 -22.22 -12.88
N ASP A 125 -0.97 -22.75 -11.95
CA ASP A 125 -1.24 -22.10 -10.67
C ASP A 125 0.05 -21.85 -9.88
N VAL A 126 0.98 -22.82 -9.91
CA VAL A 126 2.29 -22.70 -9.25
C VAL A 126 3.17 -21.68 -9.96
N VAL A 127 3.22 -21.75 -11.30
CA VAL A 127 4.01 -20.83 -12.13
C VAL A 127 3.51 -19.39 -11.96
N GLU A 128 2.22 -19.18 -12.06
CA GLU A 128 1.61 -17.86 -11.91
C GLU A 128 1.77 -17.31 -10.49
N THR A 129 1.68 -18.15 -9.45
CA THR A 129 1.93 -17.74 -8.07
C THR A 129 3.38 -17.31 -7.87
N ALA A 130 4.34 -18.07 -8.38
CA ALA A 130 5.75 -17.69 -8.33
C ALA A 130 6.02 -16.38 -9.11
N ASN A 131 5.38 -16.20 -10.26
CA ASN A 131 5.46 -14.99 -11.05
C ASN A 131 4.79 -13.80 -10.35
N HIS A 132 3.69 -14.03 -9.63
CA HIS A 132 3.00 -13.00 -8.88
C HIS A 132 3.88 -12.41 -7.77
N PHE A 133 4.66 -13.23 -7.06
CA PHE A 133 5.67 -12.73 -6.12
C PHE A 133 6.71 -11.83 -6.81
N ARG A 134 7.16 -12.20 -8.01
CA ARG A 134 8.08 -11.35 -8.79
C ARG A 134 7.43 -10.04 -9.22
N CYS A 135 6.15 -10.07 -9.59
CA CYS A 135 5.37 -8.85 -9.89
C CYS A 135 5.26 -7.93 -8.66
N LEU A 136 4.99 -8.49 -7.47
CA LEU A 136 4.97 -7.73 -6.23
C LEU A 136 6.34 -7.11 -5.93
N ASP A 137 7.42 -7.83 -6.19
CA ASP A 137 8.78 -7.30 -6.05
C ASP A 137 9.03 -6.12 -7.00
N ILE A 138 8.61 -6.23 -8.26
CA ILE A 138 8.69 -5.12 -9.23
C ILE A 138 7.90 -3.92 -8.71
N VAL A 139 6.66 -4.14 -8.25
CA VAL A 139 5.81 -3.07 -7.70
C VAL A 139 6.48 -2.37 -6.51
N ILE A 140 6.98 -3.14 -5.53
CA ILE A 140 7.62 -2.58 -4.32
C ILE A 140 8.88 -1.79 -4.68
N GLU A 141 9.69 -2.28 -5.62
CA GLU A 141 10.91 -1.61 -6.02
C GLU A 141 10.66 -0.34 -6.83
N THR A 142 9.64 -0.36 -7.67
CA THR A 142 9.43 0.68 -8.69
C THR A 142 8.13 1.47 -8.52
N ALA A 143 7.47 1.41 -7.35
CA ALA A 143 6.20 2.12 -7.14
C ALA A 143 6.26 3.61 -7.49
N GLY A 144 7.40 4.28 -7.27
CA GLY A 144 7.59 5.69 -7.61
C GLY A 144 7.60 6.02 -9.11
N ALA A 145 7.78 5.02 -9.98
CA ALA A 145 7.76 5.22 -11.42
C ALA A 145 6.39 5.72 -11.91
N ALA A 146 6.38 6.39 -13.07
CA ALA A 146 5.13 6.77 -13.72
C ALA A 146 4.33 5.52 -14.12
N LEU A 147 3.01 5.59 -14.03
CA LEU A 147 2.13 4.57 -14.57
C LEU A 147 2.05 4.78 -16.09
N THR A 148 2.61 3.85 -16.83
CA THR A 148 2.67 3.87 -18.31
C THR A 148 2.18 2.55 -18.88
N GLU A 149 1.81 2.55 -20.15
CA GLU A 149 1.44 1.32 -20.85
C GLU A 149 2.58 0.29 -20.83
N SER A 150 3.83 0.72 -20.97
CA SER A 150 5.00 -0.18 -20.90
C SER A 150 5.16 -0.79 -19.51
N TYR A 151 4.85 -0.04 -18.44
CA TYR A 151 4.86 -0.57 -17.08
C TYR A 151 3.78 -1.64 -16.91
N ILE A 152 2.57 -1.39 -17.40
CA ILE A 152 1.43 -2.33 -17.35
C ILE A 152 1.77 -3.61 -18.11
N LYS A 153 2.28 -3.49 -19.34
CA LYS A 153 2.73 -4.61 -20.18
C LYS A 153 3.85 -5.42 -19.53
N ARG A 154 4.81 -4.75 -18.88
CA ARG A 154 5.88 -5.41 -18.12
C ARG A 154 5.36 -6.29 -16.99
N LEU A 155 4.37 -5.82 -16.22
CA LEU A 155 3.75 -6.64 -15.16
C LEU A 155 3.04 -7.86 -15.75
N HIS A 156 2.30 -7.69 -16.84
CA HIS A 156 1.66 -8.81 -17.54
C HIS A 156 2.69 -9.80 -18.09
N ALA A 157 3.77 -9.32 -18.70
CA ALA A 157 4.86 -10.15 -19.19
C ALA A 157 5.47 -11.02 -18.08
N GLN A 158 5.73 -10.42 -16.91
CA GLN A 158 6.23 -11.14 -15.75
C GLN A 158 5.22 -12.16 -15.22
N LEU A 159 3.93 -11.77 -15.12
CA LEU A 159 2.88 -12.62 -14.59
C LEU A 159 2.67 -13.89 -15.41
N LYS A 160 2.61 -13.76 -16.73
CA LYS A 160 2.29 -14.86 -17.66
C LYS A 160 3.51 -15.57 -18.22
N SER A 161 4.72 -15.21 -17.78
CA SER A 161 5.95 -15.85 -18.23
C SER A 161 6.01 -17.34 -17.86
N GLY A 162 6.25 -18.20 -18.83
CA GLY A 162 6.46 -19.65 -18.62
C GLY A 162 5.16 -20.45 -18.36
N THR A 163 3.99 -19.83 -18.44
CA THR A 163 2.70 -20.52 -18.35
C THR A 163 2.42 -21.30 -19.64
N SER A 164 1.48 -22.25 -19.60
CA SER A 164 1.02 -22.98 -20.80
C SER A 164 0.48 -22.01 -21.85
N ASP A 165 -0.22 -20.96 -21.44
CA ASP A 165 -0.74 -19.91 -22.31
C ASP A 165 0.38 -19.19 -23.07
N SER A 166 1.53 -18.97 -22.46
CA SER A 166 2.67 -18.28 -23.08
C SER A 166 3.22 -18.99 -24.32
N ARG A 167 2.88 -20.27 -24.51
CA ARG A 167 3.29 -21.08 -25.67
C ARG A 167 2.30 -21.02 -26.83
N LYS A 168 1.12 -20.43 -26.62
CA LYS A 168 0.06 -20.32 -27.65
C LYS A 168 0.36 -19.12 -28.55
N ALA A 169 0.40 -19.34 -29.87
CA ALA A 169 0.74 -18.30 -30.86
C ALA A 169 -0.17 -17.06 -30.81
N TRP A 170 -1.42 -17.25 -30.40
CA TRP A 170 -2.40 -16.16 -30.29
C TRP A 170 -2.33 -15.42 -28.94
N PHE A 171 -1.66 -15.99 -27.94
CA PHE A 171 -1.54 -15.37 -26.60
C PHE A 171 -0.32 -14.45 -26.56
N ALA A 172 -0.55 -13.16 -26.54
CA ALA A 172 0.51 -12.15 -26.57
C ALA A 172 1.00 -11.79 -25.17
N VAL A 173 1.99 -12.51 -24.65
CA VAL A 173 2.59 -12.22 -23.35
C VAL A 173 3.23 -10.84 -23.32
N GLY A 174 2.80 -9.97 -22.42
CA GLY A 174 3.33 -8.61 -22.31
C GLY A 174 2.82 -7.64 -23.38
N GLU A 175 1.89 -8.08 -24.23
CA GLU A 175 1.26 -7.25 -25.25
C GLU A 175 -0.27 -7.30 -25.11
N TYR A 176 -0.95 -6.31 -25.68
CA TYR A 176 -2.39 -6.27 -25.67
C TYR A 176 -2.99 -7.43 -26.46
N LYS A 177 -4.18 -7.83 -26.08
CA LYS A 177 -4.90 -8.95 -26.71
C LYS A 177 -5.04 -8.74 -28.22
N ARG A 178 -4.99 -9.85 -28.94
CA ARG A 178 -5.17 -9.91 -30.39
C ARG A 178 -6.56 -10.37 -30.79
N LEU A 179 -7.23 -11.09 -29.89
CA LEU A 179 -8.55 -11.63 -30.08
C LEU A 179 -9.52 -10.97 -29.11
N ASP A 180 -10.74 -10.74 -29.55
CA ASP A 180 -11.80 -10.28 -28.66
C ASP A 180 -12.08 -11.34 -27.61
N ASN A 181 -12.44 -10.91 -26.41
CA ASN A 181 -12.77 -11.80 -25.30
C ASN A 181 -13.99 -11.30 -24.54
N VAL A 182 -14.56 -12.19 -23.76
CA VAL A 182 -15.72 -11.92 -22.91
C VAL A 182 -15.36 -12.20 -21.45
N VAL A 183 -16.02 -11.51 -20.53
CA VAL A 183 -15.93 -11.74 -19.09
C VAL A 183 -17.34 -12.08 -18.59
N GLY A 184 -17.56 -13.35 -18.26
CA GLY A 184 -18.91 -13.87 -18.07
C GLY A 184 -19.71 -13.74 -19.36
N GLU A 185 -20.85 -13.05 -19.31
CA GLU A 185 -21.72 -12.78 -20.47
C GLU A 185 -21.43 -11.43 -21.14
N ARG A 186 -20.43 -10.66 -20.62
CA ARG A 186 -20.16 -9.31 -21.10
C ARG A 186 -19.00 -9.28 -22.06
N GLU A 187 -19.24 -8.67 -23.22
CA GLU A 187 -18.18 -8.29 -24.15
C GLU A 187 -17.26 -7.23 -23.52
N THR A 188 -15.98 -7.37 -23.75
CA THR A 188 -14.96 -6.39 -23.35
C THR A 188 -14.65 -5.45 -24.52
N CYS A 189 -13.73 -4.52 -24.34
CA CYS A 189 -13.28 -3.66 -25.43
C CYS A 189 -12.74 -4.52 -26.59
N PRO A 190 -13.14 -4.26 -27.87
CA PRO A 190 -12.56 -4.94 -29.02
C PRO A 190 -11.05 -4.81 -29.07
N ALA A 191 -10.33 -5.86 -29.46
CA ALA A 191 -8.87 -5.90 -29.49
C ALA A 191 -8.28 -4.73 -30.31
N SER A 192 -8.90 -4.35 -31.42
CA SER A 192 -8.50 -3.24 -32.26
C SER A 192 -8.55 -1.86 -31.56
N GLU A 193 -9.44 -1.70 -30.57
CA GLU A 193 -9.61 -0.44 -29.83
C GLU A 193 -8.73 -0.36 -28.57
N VAL A 194 -8.22 -1.49 -28.07
CA VAL A 194 -7.46 -1.53 -26.80
C VAL A 194 -6.31 -0.51 -26.77
N PRO A 195 -5.44 -0.39 -27.78
CA PRO A 195 -4.33 0.57 -27.71
C PRO A 195 -4.82 2.01 -27.51
N ARG A 196 -5.83 2.43 -28.27
CA ARG A 196 -6.41 3.77 -28.14
C ARG A 196 -7.04 4.01 -26.77
N ARG A 197 -7.79 3.03 -26.26
CA ARG A 197 -8.46 3.11 -24.96
C ARG A 197 -7.48 3.13 -23.80
N MET A 198 -6.43 2.31 -23.85
CA MET A 198 -5.39 2.28 -22.83
C MET A 198 -4.57 3.56 -22.79
N ALA A 199 -4.18 4.11 -23.94
CA ALA A 199 -3.50 5.40 -24.01
C ALA A 199 -4.34 6.54 -23.43
N ALA A 200 -5.66 6.53 -23.69
CA ALA A 200 -6.59 7.51 -23.12
C ALA A 200 -6.69 7.34 -21.58
N LEU A 201 -6.87 6.11 -21.08
CA LEU A 201 -6.98 5.81 -19.67
C LEU A 201 -5.73 6.22 -18.87
N VAL A 202 -4.54 5.91 -19.38
CA VAL A 202 -3.27 6.27 -18.72
C VAL A 202 -3.12 7.80 -18.68
N ARG A 203 -3.47 8.50 -19.75
CA ARG A 203 -3.43 9.98 -19.80
C ARG A 203 -4.44 10.61 -18.84
N GLU A 204 -5.66 10.12 -18.81
CA GLU A 204 -6.70 10.58 -17.87
C GLU A 204 -6.23 10.39 -16.43
N TYR A 205 -5.75 9.21 -16.10
CA TYR A 205 -5.21 8.94 -14.78
C TYR A 205 -4.00 9.83 -14.45
N ALA A 206 -3.12 10.11 -15.41
CA ALA A 206 -1.98 11.00 -15.19
C ALA A 206 -2.41 12.41 -14.73
N ALA A 207 -3.55 12.90 -15.20
CA ALA A 207 -4.12 14.19 -14.86
C ALA A 207 -4.98 14.19 -13.57
N SER A 208 -5.31 13.03 -12.98
CA SER A 208 -6.17 12.94 -11.80
C SER A 208 -5.46 13.35 -10.50
N GLY A 209 -6.22 13.50 -9.40
CA GLY A 209 -5.73 13.86 -8.06
C GLY A 209 -4.98 12.76 -7.33
N LYS A 210 -4.99 11.53 -7.84
CA LYS A 210 -4.36 10.33 -7.25
C LYS A 210 -4.93 9.96 -5.87
N THR A 211 -6.19 10.23 -5.66
CA THR A 211 -6.94 9.77 -4.47
C THR A 211 -7.21 8.26 -4.56
N LEU A 212 -7.67 7.66 -3.46
CA LEU A 212 -8.12 6.27 -3.48
C LEU A 212 -9.23 6.05 -4.52
N GLU A 213 -10.15 7.01 -4.64
CA GLU A 213 -11.23 6.97 -5.62
C GLU A 213 -10.70 6.99 -7.06
N ASP A 214 -9.71 7.83 -7.37
CA ASP A 214 -9.07 7.86 -8.69
C ASP A 214 -8.37 6.54 -9.03
N ILE A 215 -7.73 5.90 -8.04
CA ILE A 215 -7.07 4.60 -8.20
C ILE A 215 -8.10 3.50 -8.50
N ILE A 216 -9.22 3.50 -7.79
CA ILE A 216 -10.31 2.56 -8.01
C ILE A 216 -10.97 2.81 -9.37
N ASP A 217 -11.20 4.06 -9.73
CA ASP A 217 -11.79 4.43 -11.03
C ASP A 217 -10.90 3.98 -12.20
N PHE A 218 -9.58 4.20 -12.09
CA PHE A 218 -8.62 3.65 -13.05
C PHE A 218 -8.76 2.13 -13.17
N HIS A 219 -8.82 1.42 -12.04
CA HIS A 219 -8.94 -0.03 -12.01
C HIS A 219 -10.23 -0.52 -12.67
N VAL A 220 -11.37 0.11 -12.38
CA VAL A 220 -12.67 -0.23 -13.00
C VAL A 220 -12.64 -0.03 -14.51
N LYS A 221 -12.06 1.08 -14.99
CA LYS A 221 -11.90 1.35 -16.41
C LYS A 221 -10.94 0.36 -17.08
N PHE A 222 -9.85 0.01 -16.40
CA PHE A 222 -8.90 -1.02 -16.83
C PHE A 222 -9.58 -2.39 -17.00
N GLU A 223 -10.38 -2.81 -15.99
CA GLU A 223 -11.16 -4.03 -16.04
C GLU A 223 -12.24 -4.00 -17.14
N ALA A 224 -12.79 -2.83 -17.45
CA ALA A 224 -13.75 -2.68 -18.55
C ALA A 224 -13.10 -2.80 -19.93
N ILE A 225 -11.90 -2.26 -20.09
CA ILE A 225 -11.10 -2.40 -21.33
C ILE A 225 -10.65 -3.85 -21.50
N HIS A 226 -10.23 -4.47 -20.41
CA HIS A 226 -9.74 -5.86 -20.40
C HIS A 226 -8.62 -6.07 -21.43
N PRO A 227 -7.47 -5.34 -21.27
CA PRO A 227 -6.50 -5.15 -22.36
C PRO A 227 -5.72 -6.41 -22.73
N PHE A 228 -5.67 -7.42 -21.88
CA PHE A 228 -4.92 -8.65 -22.13
C PHE A 228 -5.87 -9.82 -22.38
N GLN A 229 -5.32 -10.88 -22.95
CA GLN A 229 -6.11 -12.09 -23.21
C GLN A 229 -6.53 -12.80 -21.90
N ASP A 230 -5.66 -12.77 -20.89
CA ASP A 230 -5.86 -13.23 -19.51
C ASP A 230 -4.99 -12.41 -18.55
N GLY A 231 -5.19 -12.55 -17.24
CA GLY A 231 -4.37 -11.90 -16.19
C GLY A 231 -4.74 -10.45 -15.90
N ASN A 232 -5.82 -9.90 -16.47
CA ASN A 232 -6.23 -8.52 -16.28
C ASN A 232 -6.51 -8.20 -14.81
N GLY A 233 -7.32 -8.99 -14.11
CA GLY A 233 -7.64 -8.80 -12.71
C GLY A 233 -6.40 -8.74 -11.82
N ARG A 234 -5.48 -9.66 -12.00
CA ARG A 234 -4.21 -9.71 -11.24
C ARG A 234 -3.33 -8.49 -11.50
N VAL A 235 -3.15 -8.11 -12.77
CA VAL A 235 -2.42 -6.89 -13.14
C VAL A 235 -3.12 -5.65 -12.57
N GLY A 236 -4.43 -5.53 -12.71
CA GLY A 236 -5.20 -4.40 -12.21
C GLY A 236 -5.06 -4.22 -10.69
N ARG A 237 -5.11 -5.31 -9.91
CA ARG A 237 -4.90 -5.26 -8.46
C ARG A 237 -3.45 -4.90 -8.09
N LEU A 238 -2.45 -5.37 -8.84
CA LEU A 238 -1.05 -4.95 -8.67
C LEU A 238 -0.86 -3.46 -8.96
N LEU A 239 -1.58 -2.90 -9.95
CA LEU A 239 -1.54 -1.46 -10.26
C LEU A 239 -2.19 -0.63 -9.15
N MET A 240 -3.29 -1.09 -8.55
CA MET A 240 -3.86 -0.43 -7.37
C MET A 240 -2.86 -0.40 -6.21
N LEU A 241 -2.21 -1.52 -5.89
CA LEU A 241 -1.16 -1.57 -4.87
C LEU A 241 -0.03 -0.58 -5.18
N LYS A 242 0.47 -0.58 -6.43
CA LYS A 242 1.53 0.34 -6.87
C LYS A 242 1.16 1.80 -6.62
N GLU A 243 -0.03 2.19 -7.04
CA GLU A 243 -0.45 3.59 -6.92
C GLU A 243 -0.76 3.98 -5.47
N CYS A 244 -1.28 3.06 -4.65
CA CYS A 244 -1.40 3.29 -3.20
C CYS A 244 -0.03 3.55 -2.56
N LEU A 245 0.98 2.71 -2.84
CA LEU A 245 2.33 2.89 -2.30
C LEU A 245 2.95 4.21 -2.76
N LYS A 246 2.82 4.55 -4.05
CA LYS A 246 3.36 5.79 -4.63
C LYS A 246 2.80 7.04 -3.97
N ASN A 247 1.49 7.05 -3.74
CA ASN A 247 0.77 8.24 -3.28
C ASN A 247 0.59 8.27 -1.75
N GLY A 248 1.24 7.36 -1.01
CA GLY A 248 1.17 7.31 0.46
C GLY A 248 -0.22 6.93 0.99
N ILE A 249 -1.03 6.28 0.16
CA ILE A 249 -2.33 5.72 0.54
C ILE A 249 -2.08 4.34 1.16
N MET A 250 -2.80 4.03 2.24
CA MET A 250 -2.71 2.71 2.87
C MET A 250 -3.04 1.62 1.84
N PRO A 251 -2.13 0.67 1.60
CA PRO A 251 -2.42 -0.43 0.69
C PRO A 251 -3.47 -1.37 1.28
N PHE A 252 -4.05 -2.21 0.43
CA PHE A 252 -5.03 -3.20 0.82
C PHE A 252 -4.89 -4.48 0.00
N VAL A 253 -5.39 -5.56 0.58
CA VAL A 253 -5.59 -6.83 -0.09
C VAL A 253 -7.09 -7.11 -0.13
N ILE A 254 -7.63 -7.40 -1.30
CA ILE A 254 -9.03 -7.82 -1.43
C ILE A 254 -9.08 -9.30 -1.08
N ALA A 255 -9.64 -9.62 0.09
CA ALA A 255 -9.76 -10.99 0.54
C ALA A 255 -10.69 -11.80 -0.38
N GLU A 256 -10.39 -13.06 -0.58
CA GLU A 256 -11.18 -13.98 -1.41
C GLU A 256 -12.66 -14.02 -0.96
N GLY A 257 -12.92 -14.01 0.34
CA GLY A 257 -14.28 -13.94 0.89
C GLY A 257 -15.08 -12.69 0.46
N LEU A 258 -14.43 -11.65 -0.05
CA LEU A 258 -15.08 -10.45 -0.60
C LEU A 258 -15.23 -10.51 -2.13
N ARG A 259 -14.84 -11.60 -2.78
CA ARG A 259 -14.86 -11.77 -4.25
C ARG A 259 -16.19 -11.35 -4.88
N LYS A 260 -17.30 -11.86 -4.35
CA LYS A 260 -18.65 -11.53 -4.86
C LYS A 260 -18.94 -10.03 -4.79
N PHE A 261 -18.60 -9.39 -3.66
CA PHE A 261 -18.84 -7.95 -3.46
C PHE A 261 -17.92 -7.10 -4.34
N TYR A 262 -16.70 -7.55 -4.56
CA TYR A 262 -15.76 -6.89 -5.46
C TYR A 262 -16.29 -6.87 -6.90
N TYR A 263 -16.72 -8.01 -7.46
CA TYR A 263 -17.24 -8.04 -8.83
C TYR A 263 -18.56 -7.26 -8.98
N LEU A 264 -19.50 -7.41 -8.03
CA LEU A 264 -20.70 -6.56 -7.99
C LEU A 264 -20.35 -5.07 -7.88
N GLY A 265 -19.35 -4.75 -7.09
CA GLY A 265 -18.88 -3.37 -6.92
C GLY A 265 -18.25 -2.78 -8.20
N LEU A 266 -17.53 -3.60 -8.99
CA LEU A 266 -17.03 -3.17 -10.31
C LEU A 266 -18.20 -2.82 -11.25
N ASP A 267 -19.25 -3.61 -11.27
CA ASP A 267 -20.43 -3.37 -12.12
C ASP A 267 -21.23 -2.15 -11.65
N GLU A 268 -21.42 -2.01 -10.35
CA GLU A 268 -22.11 -0.85 -9.77
C GLU A 268 -21.33 0.45 -9.99
N TRP A 269 -19.98 0.42 -9.89
CA TRP A 269 -19.14 1.59 -10.13
C TRP A 269 -19.30 2.15 -11.55
N ARG A 270 -19.38 1.28 -12.54
CA ARG A 270 -19.64 1.66 -13.94
C ARG A 270 -21.00 2.36 -14.12
N GLN A 271 -21.94 2.09 -13.22
CA GLN A 271 -23.26 2.71 -13.15
C GLN A 271 -23.28 3.93 -12.20
N ASN A 272 -22.10 4.46 -11.85
CA ASN A 272 -21.91 5.57 -10.91
C ASN A 272 -22.38 5.30 -9.46
N ARG A 273 -22.52 4.02 -9.07
CA ARG A 273 -22.80 3.57 -7.69
C ARG A 273 -21.51 3.11 -7.01
N ARG A 274 -20.82 4.02 -6.37
CA ARG A 274 -19.44 3.83 -5.92
C ARG A 274 -19.29 3.17 -4.57
N ALA A 275 -20.34 3.12 -3.75
CA ALA A 275 -20.27 2.75 -2.34
C ALA A 275 -19.71 1.33 -2.11
N ARG A 276 -20.22 0.32 -2.83
CA ARG A 276 -19.84 -1.08 -2.58
C ARG A 276 -18.35 -1.36 -2.80
N LEU A 277 -17.81 -0.94 -3.94
CA LEU A 277 -16.40 -1.19 -4.25
C LEU A 277 -15.49 -0.39 -3.32
N MET A 278 -15.89 0.84 -2.98
CA MET A 278 -15.18 1.65 -1.99
C MET A 278 -15.17 0.95 -0.63
N ASP A 279 -16.31 0.42 -0.16
CA ASP A 279 -16.38 -0.31 1.12
C ASP A 279 -15.50 -1.58 1.11
N VAL A 280 -15.43 -2.30 0.00
CA VAL A 280 -14.51 -3.45 -0.16
C VAL A 280 -13.06 -3.01 -0.02
N CYS A 281 -12.65 -1.96 -0.70
CA CYS A 281 -11.27 -1.44 -0.62
C CYS A 281 -10.93 -0.91 0.79
N LEU A 282 -11.84 -0.15 1.41
CA LEU A 282 -11.66 0.36 2.77
C LEU A 282 -11.60 -0.77 3.80
N THR A 283 -12.42 -1.81 3.65
CA THR A 283 -12.35 -3.01 4.49
C THR A 283 -10.97 -3.67 4.37
N GLY A 284 -10.45 -3.81 3.15
CA GLY A 284 -9.11 -4.33 2.93
C GLY A 284 -8.02 -3.47 3.56
N GLN A 285 -8.14 -2.13 3.53
CA GLN A 285 -7.23 -1.20 4.23
C GLN A 285 -7.27 -1.37 5.73
N ASP A 286 -8.46 -1.49 6.33
CA ASP A 286 -8.63 -1.68 7.77
C ASP A 286 -8.02 -3.00 8.23
N VAL A 287 -8.23 -4.08 7.48
CA VAL A 287 -7.59 -5.37 7.76
C VAL A 287 -6.07 -5.26 7.65
N PHE A 288 -5.55 -4.66 6.58
CA PHE A 288 -4.11 -4.47 6.41
C PHE A 288 -3.52 -3.63 7.54
N LYS A 289 -4.15 -2.52 7.91
CA LYS A 289 -3.74 -1.65 9.02
C LYS A 289 -3.71 -2.41 10.35
N THR A 290 -4.76 -3.15 10.66
CA THR A 290 -4.87 -3.91 11.91
C THR A 290 -3.80 -5.01 12.00
N THR A 291 -3.61 -5.78 10.93
CA THR A 291 -2.64 -6.87 10.90
C THR A 291 -1.19 -6.39 10.90
N THR A 292 -0.93 -5.19 10.41
CA THR A 292 0.42 -4.61 10.35
C THR A 292 0.73 -3.66 11.51
N ALA A 293 -0.25 -3.22 12.30
CA ALA A 293 -0.05 -2.25 13.39
C ALA A 293 1.04 -2.68 14.40
N ASN A 294 1.01 -3.93 14.86
CA ASN A 294 2.01 -4.47 15.78
C ASN A 294 3.42 -4.58 15.15
N LEU A 295 3.50 -4.83 13.85
CA LEU A 295 4.76 -4.91 13.13
C LEU A 295 5.35 -3.51 12.91
N LEU A 296 4.51 -2.53 12.60
CA LEU A 296 4.90 -1.12 12.49
C LEU A 296 5.36 -0.56 13.84
N SER A 297 4.69 -0.89 14.94
CA SER A 297 5.11 -0.46 16.28
C SER A 297 6.45 -1.07 16.68
N LYS A 298 6.70 -2.35 16.39
CA LYS A 298 8.02 -3.00 16.60
C LYS A 298 9.12 -2.37 15.74
N ALA A 299 8.83 -2.10 14.47
CA ALA A 299 9.76 -1.41 13.58
C ALA A 299 10.02 0.06 14.01
N ALA A 300 9.03 0.71 14.61
CA ALA A 300 9.14 2.06 15.17
C ALA A 300 9.97 2.09 16.47
N ASN A 301 9.80 1.09 17.36
CA ASN A 301 10.55 0.98 18.61
C ASN A 301 12.05 0.71 18.37
N ASN A 302 12.39 -0.04 17.32
CA ASN A 302 13.77 -0.21 16.87
C ASN A 302 14.39 1.06 16.24
N THR A 303 13.59 2.08 15.98
CA THR A 303 14.00 3.33 15.33
C THR A 303 13.23 4.48 15.94
N LYS A 304 13.30 4.90 17.16
CA LYS A 304 12.75 6.16 17.77
C LYS A 304 11.54 6.82 17.01
N TYR A 305 10.60 6.05 16.49
CA TYR A 305 9.51 6.49 15.60
C TYR A 305 8.12 6.46 16.24
N ALA A 306 8.04 6.33 17.59
CA ALA A 306 6.77 6.08 18.30
C ALA A 306 5.79 7.28 18.35
N ASP A 307 6.19 8.50 17.96
CA ASP A 307 5.39 9.69 18.33
C ASP A 307 4.36 10.17 17.29
N ASP A 308 4.35 9.64 16.07
CA ASP A 308 3.50 10.22 15.00
C ASP A 308 2.30 9.33 14.57
N ILE A 309 2.31 8.04 14.91
CA ILE A 309 1.22 7.12 14.52
C ILE A 309 0.06 7.15 15.52
N SER A 310 0.33 7.53 16.79
CA SER A 310 -0.69 7.52 17.87
C SER A 310 -1.68 8.69 17.82
N ARG A 311 -1.50 9.67 16.94
CA ARG A 311 -2.31 10.91 16.93
C ARG A 311 -3.30 11.06 15.78
N ARG A 312 -3.29 10.21 14.77
CA ARG A 312 -4.16 10.43 13.60
C ARG A 312 -5.37 9.53 13.47
N ASP A 313 -5.42 8.35 14.07
CA ASP A 313 -6.55 7.44 13.85
C ASP A 313 -6.84 6.56 15.06
N ALA A 314 -7.58 7.09 15.99
CA ALA A 314 -8.28 6.30 17.02
C ALA A 314 -9.65 5.84 16.49
N GLU A 315 -9.70 5.18 15.34
CA GLU A 315 -10.86 4.34 15.04
C GLU A 315 -10.66 2.98 15.70
N THR A 316 -11.55 2.69 16.63
CA THR A 316 -11.55 1.47 17.42
C THR A 316 -11.81 0.24 16.53
N PRO A 317 -11.39 -0.97 16.96
CA PRO A 317 -11.70 -2.24 16.27
C PRO A 317 -13.18 -2.45 15.95
N ARG A 318 -14.09 -1.77 16.64
CA ARG A 318 -15.54 -1.77 16.35
C ARG A 318 -15.87 -1.34 14.92
N GLY A 319 -15.20 -0.33 14.36
CA GLY A 319 -15.49 0.14 13.01
C GLY A 319 -15.23 -0.91 11.93
N VAL A 320 -14.19 -1.76 12.10
CA VAL A 320 -13.88 -2.85 11.15
C VAL A 320 -14.95 -3.93 11.19
N PHE A 321 -15.36 -4.34 12.40
CA PHE A 321 -16.44 -5.32 12.59
C PHE A 321 -17.79 -4.81 12.05
N ASP A 322 -18.09 -3.53 12.22
CA ASP A 322 -19.31 -2.92 11.73
C ASP A 322 -19.36 -2.87 10.19
N ARG A 323 -18.25 -2.60 9.53
CA ARG A 323 -18.17 -2.65 8.05
C ARG A 323 -18.33 -4.08 7.53
N ILE A 324 -17.63 -5.05 8.11
CA ILE A 324 -17.76 -6.47 7.74
C ILE A 324 -19.20 -6.96 7.98
N ASN A 325 -19.80 -6.63 9.13
CA ASN A 325 -21.18 -6.99 9.46
C ASN A 325 -22.18 -6.30 8.56
N LYS A 326 -21.94 -5.06 8.13
CA LYS A 326 -22.80 -4.36 7.18
C LYS A 326 -22.76 -5.03 5.80
N ILE A 327 -21.58 -5.41 5.34
CA ILE A 327 -21.41 -6.15 4.08
C ILE A 327 -22.14 -7.50 4.17
N ASN A 328 -21.97 -8.25 5.26
CA ASN A 328 -22.62 -9.55 5.47
C ASN A 328 -24.14 -9.47 5.61
N ARG A 329 -24.69 -8.42 6.25
CA ARG A 329 -26.15 -8.18 6.30
C ARG A 329 -26.77 -7.90 4.94
N ILE A 330 -26.05 -7.19 4.08
CA ILE A 330 -26.50 -6.91 2.72
C ILE A 330 -26.53 -8.20 1.87
N ALA A 331 -25.69 -9.20 2.23
CA ALA A 331 -25.58 -10.48 1.50
C ALA A 331 -26.58 -11.55 1.91
N GLY A 332 -27.30 -11.38 3.02
CA GLY A 332 -28.22 -12.41 3.52
C GLY A 332 -27.56 -13.71 4.00
N ASN A 333 -26.23 -13.75 4.18
CA ASN A 333 -25.50 -14.94 4.62
C ASN A 333 -25.01 -14.81 6.06
N GLY A 334 -25.65 -15.55 6.97
CA GLY A 334 -25.30 -15.64 8.39
C GLY A 334 -24.10 -16.52 8.74
N SER A 335 -23.17 -16.80 7.83
CA SER A 335 -22.05 -17.71 8.09
C SER A 335 -20.73 -17.21 7.52
N CYS A 336 -20.17 -16.16 8.14
CA CYS A 336 -18.78 -15.77 7.93
C CYS A 336 -18.10 -15.39 9.26
N LEU A 337 -18.37 -16.17 10.31
CA LEU A 337 -17.79 -15.95 11.64
C LEU A 337 -16.42 -16.63 11.85
N ASN A 338 -15.89 -17.39 10.86
CA ASN A 338 -14.68 -18.19 11.03
C ASN A 338 -13.38 -17.59 10.48
N LEU A 339 -13.39 -16.37 9.94
CA LEU A 339 -12.17 -15.77 9.36
C LEU A 339 -11.32 -14.93 10.32
N VAL A 340 -11.79 -14.70 11.55
CA VAL A 340 -11.09 -13.85 12.53
C VAL A 340 -10.49 -14.65 13.70
N ASN A 341 -10.81 -15.92 13.90
CA ASN A 341 -10.41 -16.69 15.07
C ASN A 341 -9.14 -17.54 14.94
N HIS A 342 -8.32 -17.37 13.90
CA HIS A 342 -7.02 -18.04 13.79
C HIS A 342 -5.82 -17.11 13.99
N VAL A 343 -5.93 -16.16 14.92
CA VAL A 343 -4.76 -15.52 15.55
C VAL A 343 -4.67 -16.04 16.97
N ASN A 344 -4.17 -17.27 17.12
CA ASN A 344 -3.70 -17.75 18.41
C ASN A 344 -2.31 -17.17 18.69
N PRO A 345 -2.07 -16.65 19.89
CA PRO A 345 -0.75 -16.23 20.32
C PRO A 345 0.03 -17.46 20.81
N VAL A 346 1.06 -17.84 20.10
CA VAL A 346 2.25 -18.50 20.65
C VAL A 346 3.49 -17.89 20.00
#